data_d03773b66a64fe46679a57b9b8a88fa8
#
_entry.id   d03773b66a64fe46679a57b9b8a88fa8
#
_cell.length_a   1.000
_cell.length_b   1.000
_cell.length_c   1.000
_cell.angle_alpha   90.00
_cell.angle_beta   90.00
_cell.angle_gamma   90.00
#
_symmetry.space_group_name_H-M   'P 1'
#
loop_
_entity.id
_entity.type
_entity.pdbx_description
1 polymer ?
#
loop_
_entity_poly.entity_id
_entity_poly.type
_entity_poly.pdbx_seq_one_letter_code
_entity_poly.pdbx_strand_id
1 'polypeptide(L)'
;MVFGKLVSGSEKNEQTRQVADIRSRVLEEECGLKIEAEPEAFCMYALAYEGDTPVATGGITFDGESYRIQEVAVLPEFRRKKYGDFIVRLLIDKAMLSGAQTIEADVLQGAEILFQKVGFAEAGTWYEKEGRQWQPMQLQAGNIHKCCNCGQ
;
A
#
# COMPACT_ATOMS: atom_id res chain seq x y z
N MET A 1 18.95 8.05 -4.94
CA MET A 1 18.32 8.47 -3.69
C MET A 1 16.87 8.06 -3.70
N VAL A 2 16.40 7.50 -2.60
CA VAL A 2 15.02 7.07 -2.45
C VAL A 2 14.28 8.09 -1.60
N PHE A 3 13.11 8.54 -2.03
CA PHE A 3 12.25 9.36 -1.20
C PHE A 3 10.79 9.08 -1.53
N GLY A 4 9.93 9.47 -0.60
CA GLY A 4 8.50 9.25 -0.74
C GLY A 4 7.70 10.52 -0.56
N LYS A 5 6.51 10.53 -1.14
CA LYS A 5 5.54 11.61 -0.98
C LYS A 5 4.18 11.03 -0.64
N LEU A 6 3.41 11.77 0.13
CA LEU A 6 1.98 11.48 0.31
C LEU A 6 1.21 12.39 -0.63
N VAL A 7 0.27 11.82 -1.35
CA VAL A 7 -0.49 12.50 -2.38
C VAL A 7 -1.98 12.34 -2.08
N SER A 8 -2.72 13.46 -2.05
CA SER A 8 -4.15 13.39 -1.86
C SER A 8 -4.82 12.82 -3.12
N GLY A 9 -5.68 11.82 -2.94
CA GLY A 9 -6.40 11.20 -4.04
C GLY A 9 -7.42 12.13 -4.70
N SER A 10 -7.82 13.20 -4.02
CA SER A 10 -8.78 14.14 -4.57
C SER A 10 -8.15 15.18 -5.49
N GLU A 11 -6.83 15.32 -5.47
CA GLU A 11 -6.13 16.27 -6.33
C GLU A 11 -5.81 15.63 -7.68
N LYS A 12 -5.79 16.47 -8.72
CA LYS A 12 -5.42 16.05 -10.06
C LYS A 12 -4.16 16.80 -10.47
N ASN A 13 -3.02 16.15 -10.37
CA ASN A 13 -1.74 16.74 -10.67
C ASN A 13 -0.80 15.67 -11.23
N GLU A 14 0.47 16.01 -11.41
CA GLU A 14 1.44 15.09 -11.95
C GLU A 14 1.62 13.86 -11.04
N GLN A 15 1.61 14.05 -9.72
CA GLN A 15 1.78 12.94 -8.78
C GLN A 15 0.62 11.95 -8.87
N THR A 16 -0.61 12.42 -8.95
CA THR A 16 -1.76 11.51 -9.09
C THR A 16 -1.73 10.76 -10.41
N ARG A 17 -1.22 11.38 -11.47
CA ARG A 17 -1.04 10.71 -12.74
C ARG A 17 0.03 9.62 -12.63
N GLN A 18 1.14 9.89 -11.93
CA GLN A 18 2.18 8.90 -11.70
C GLN A 18 1.66 7.71 -10.89
N VAL A 19 0.83 7.97 -9.87
CA VAL A 19 0.16 6.92 -9.12
C VAL A 19 -0.70 6.06 -10.07
N ALA A 20 -1.51 6.70 -10.89
CA ALA A 20 -2.40 6.01 -11.82
C ALA A 20 -1.61 5.16 -12.81
N ASP A 21 -0.49 5.66 -13.31
CA ASP A 21 0.35 4.93 -14.27
C ASP A 21 0.94 3.66 -13.64
N ILE A 22 1.43 3.73 -12.40
CA ILE A 22 1.98 2.57 -11.72
C ILE A 22 0.87 1.55 -11.44
N ARG A 23 -0.28 2.01 -10.96
CA ARG A 23 -1.42 1.13 -10.70
C ARG A 23 -1.84 0.40 -11.97
N SER A 24 -1.97 1.11 -13.06
CA SER A 24 -2.35 0.53 -14.34
C SER A 24 -1.35 -0.51 -14.80
N ARG A 25 -0.06 -0.19 -14.78
CA ARG A 25 0.97 -1.13 -15.24
C ARG A 25 1.05 -2.39 -14.40
N VAL A 26 0.95 -2.27 -13.08
CA VAL A 26 1.12 -3.42 -12.19
C VAL A 26 -0.19 -4.16 -11.98
N LEU A 27 -1.24 -3.46 -11.62
CA LEU A 27 -2.48 -4.11 -11.20
C LEU A 27 -3.32 -4.54 -12.38
N GLU A 28 -3.44 -3.73 -13.42
CA GLU A 28 -4.23 -4.08 -14.58
C GLU A 28 -3.46 -4.92 -15.59
N GLU A 29 -2.33 -4.43 -16.05
CA GLU A 29 -1.60 -5.08 -17.14
C GLU A 29 -0.87 -6.34 -16.70
N GLU A 30 -0.22 -6.30 -15.55
CA GLU A 30 0.55 -7.45 -15.05
C GLU A 30 -0.32 -8.45 -14.30
N CYS A 31 -1.16 -7.98 -13.39
CA CYS A 31 -1.98 -8.85 -12.54
C CYS A 31 -3.37 -9.12 -13.07
N GLY A 32 -3.83 -8.38 -14.06
CA GLY A 32 -5.16 -8.56 -14.62
C GLY A 32 -6.30 -8.13 -13.70
N LEU A 33 -6.02 -7.30 -12.72
CA LEU A 33 -7.01 -6.82 -11.79
C LEU A 33 -7.72 -5.61 -12.35
N LYS A 34 -9.00 -5.46 -12.01
CA LYS A 34 -9.77 -4.30 -12.37
C LYS A 34 -9.57 -3.23 -11.30
N ILE A 35 -9.04 -2.06 -11.69
CA ILE A 35 -8.91 -0.93 -10.79
C ILE A 35 -10.24 -0.20 -10.74
N GLU A 36 -10.78 -0.06 -9.55
CA GLU A 36 -12.00 0.70 -9.38
C GLU A 36 -11.74 2.17 -9.61
N ALA A 37 -12.75 2.86 -10.11
CA ALA A 37 -12.73 4.30 -10.26
C ALA A 37 -12.46 4.94 -8.89
N GLU A 38 -11.89 6.13 -8.93
CA GLU A 38 -11.37 6.85 -7.77
C GLU A 38 -12.13 6.59 -6.47
N PRO A 39 -11.40 6.24 -5.40
CA PRO A 39 -12.02 6.01 -4.11
C PRO A 39 -12.67 7.30 -3.61
N GLU A 40 -13.78 7.10 -2.92
CA GLU A 40 -14.50 8.20 -2.34
C GLU A 40 -13.70 8.86 -1.21
N ALA A 41 -14.03 10.06 -0.99
CA ALA A 41 -13.75 11.03 0.06
C ALA A 41 -12.47 10.96 0.91
N PHE A 42 -11.86 9.91 1.30
CA PHE A 42 -10.61 9.90 2.08
C PHE A 42 -9.63 8.90 1.53
N CYS A 43 -8.94 9.30 0.46
CA CYS A 43 -7.88 8.48 -0.07
C CYS A 43 -6.59 9.28 -0.12
N MET A 44 -5.54 8.71 0.44
CA MET A 44 -4.18 9.22 0.27
C MET A 44 -3.37 8.14 -0.42
N TYR A 45 -2.47 8.56 -1.30
CA TYR A 45 -1.53 7.65 -1.93
C TYR A 45 -0.13 7.95 -1.42
N ALA A 46 0.65 6.90 -1.26
CA ALA A 46 2.09 7.04 -1.09
C ALA A 46 2.73 6.82 -2.46
N LEU A 47 3.77 7.55 -2.76
CA LEU A 47 4.48 7.45 -4.02
C LEU A 47 5.97 7.45 -3.71
N ALA A 48 6.69 6.44 -4.18
CA ALA A 48 8.11 6.33 -3.97
C ALA A 48 8.88 6.61 -5.25
N TYR A 49 10.01 7.26 -5.10
CA TYR A 49 10.88 7.63 -6.21
C TYR A 49 12.27 7.07 -6.02
N GLU A 50 12.88 6.65 -7.10
CA GLU A 50 14.32 6.41 -7.15
C GLU A 50 14.90 7.50 -8.06
N GLY A 51 15.58 8.48 -7.45
CA GLY A 51 15.94 9.70 -8.17
C GLY A 51 14.67 10.46 -8.56
N ASP A 52 14.48 10.70 -9.85
CA ASP A 52 13.29 11.37 -10.37
C ASP A 52 12.25 10.40 -10.92
N THR A 53 12.49 9.10 -10.80
CA THR A 53 11.62 8.08 -11.37
C THR A 53 10.63 7.56 -10.35
N PRO A 54 9.31 7.69 -10.57
CA PRO A 54 8.33 7.07 -9.70
C PRO A 54 8.34 5.56 -9.90
N VAL A 55 8.45 4.80 -8.81
CA VAL A 55 8.70 3.35 -8.89
C VAL A 55 7.68 2.51 -8.15
N ALA A 56 6.96 3.06 -7.18
CA ALA A 56 6.02 2.30 -6.36
C ALA A 56 4.95 3.21 -5.80
N THR A 57 3.79 2.63 -5.53
CA THR A 57 2.67 3.34 -4.94
C THR A 57 1.83 2.41 -4.09
N GLY A 58 0.98 2.98 -3.27
CA GLY A 58 -0.04 2.29 -2.50
C GLY A 58 -1.03 3.31 -1.97
N GLY A 59 -2.23 2.87 -1.64
CA GLY A 59 -3.26 3.77 -1.16
C GLY A 59 -3.71 3.43 0.25
N ILE A 60 -4.24 4.42 0.95
CA ILE A 60 -4.90 4.22 2.22
C ILE A 60 -6.22 4.98 2.23
N THR A 61 -7.28 4.31 2.66
CA THR A 61 -8.60 4.88 2.77
C THR A 61 -9.08 4.80 4.20
N PHE A 62 -10.01 5.67 4.55
CA PHE A 62 -10.65 5.70 5.86
C PHE A 62 -12.17 5.67 5.66
N ASP A 63 -12.85 4.72 6.28
CA ASP A 63 -14.30 4.55 6.11
C ASP A 63 -15.13 5.12 7.25
N GLY A 64 -14.51 5.84 8.18
CA GLY A 64 -15.14 6.37 9.37
C GLY A 64 -14.84 5.56 10.63
N GLU A 65 -14.37 4.33 10.48
CA GLU A 65 -14.02 3.46 11.60
C GLU A 65 -12.60 2.94 11.52
N SER A 66 -12.18 2.48 10.33
CA SER A 66 -10.86 1.88 10.19
C SER A 66 -10.14 2.42 8.95
N TYR A 67 -8.83 2.28 8.98
CA TYR A 67 -7.97 2.58 7.85
C TYR A 67 -7.67 1.29 7.10
N ARG A 68 -7.64 1.39 5.78
CA ARG A 68 -7.37 0.24 4.92
C ARG A 68 -6.30 0.57 3.90
N ILE A 69 -5.23 -0.21 3.89
CA ILE A 69 -4.18 -0.11 2.88
C ILE A 69 -4.58 -0.97 1.70
N GLN A 70 -4.44 -0.45 0.49
CA GLN A 70 -4.83 -1.14 -0.72
C GLN A 70 -3.95 -0.75 -1.89
N GLU A 71 -3.95 -1.61 -2.90
CA GLU A 71 -3.31 -1.35 -4.19
C GLU A 71 -1.82 -1.00 -4.09
N VAL A 72 -1.09 -1.71 -3.24
CA VAL A 72 0.37 -1.57 -3.17
C VAL A 72 0.97 -2.18 -4.43
N ALA A 73 1.74 -1.40 -5.14
CA ALA A 73 2.29 -1.81 -6.43
C ALA A 73 3.71 -1.28 -6.60
N VAL A 74 4.60 -2.16 -7.04
CA VAL A 74 6.01 -1.81 -7.34
C VAL A 74 6.27 -2.20 -8.79
N LEU A 75 6.84 -1.29 -9.57
CA LEU A 75 7.18 -1.59 -10.95
C LEU A 75 8.17 -2.77 -11.01
N PRO A 76 8.00 -3.71 -11.96
CA PRO A 76 8.81 -4.92 -11.99
C PRO A 76 10.32 -4.66 -11.97
N GLU A 77 10.77 -3.62 -12.65
CA GLU A 77 12.18 -3.27 -12.76
C GLU A 77 12.79 -2.85 -11.42
N PHE A 78 11.95 -2.49 -10.46
CA PHE A 78 12.38 -1.95 -9.16
C PHE A 78 12.05 -2.86 -7.99
N ARG A 79 11.65 -4.10 -8.25
CA ARG A 79 11.36 -5.07 -7.20
C ARG A 79 12.63 -5.56 -6.53
N ARG A 80 12.47 -6.14 -5.32
CA ARG A 80 13.57 -6.65 -4.48
C ARG A 80 14.49 -5.56 -3.95
N LYS A 81 13.99 -4.30 -3.91
CA LYS A 81 14.72 -3.17 -3.35
C LYS A 81 13.97 -2.57 -2.15
N LYS A 82 12.99 -3.31 -1.62
CA LYS A 82 12.21 -2.92 -0.44
C LYS A 82 11.31 -1.70 -0.64
N TYR A 83 10.95 -1.38 -1.86
CA TYR A 83 10.01 -0.28 -2.10
C TYR A 83 8.61 -0.58 -1.59
N GLY A 84 8.16 -1.84 -1.68
CA GLY A 84 6.87 -2.25 -1.13
C GLY A 84 6.82 -2.03 0.39
N ASP A 85 7.86 -2.43 1.09
CA ASP A 85 8.00 -2.20 2.53
C ASP A 85 7.97 -0.71 2.85
N PHE A 86 8.71 0.08 2.09
CA PHE A 86 8.75 1.53 2.25
C PHE A 86 7.36 2.17 2.09
N ILE A 87 6.63 1.77 1.05
CA ILE A 87 5.27 2.26 0.79
C ILE A 87 4.33 1.90 1.95
N VAL A 88 4.32 0.64 2.37
CA VAL A 88 3.43 0.20 3.46
C VAL A 88 3.74 0.97 4.75
N ARG A 89 5.01 1.13 5.09
CA ARG A 89 5.40 1.86 6.30
C ARG A 89 5.03 3.34 6.23
N LEU A 90 5.16 3.96 5.06
CA LEU A 90 4.77 5.36 4.89
C LEU A 90 3.26 5.54 5.11
N LEU A 91 2.45 4.61 4.60
CA LEU A 91 1.00 4.65 4.79
C LEU A 91 0.63 4.38 6.25
N ILE A 92 1.32 3.46 6.91
CA ILE A 92 1.10 3.19 8.33
C ILE A 92 1.39 4.45 9.15
N ASP A 93 2.51 5.13 8.88
CA ASP A 93 2.85 6.36 9.58
C ASP A 93 1.76 7.41 9.42
N LYS A 94 1.23 7.56 8.22
CA LYS A 94 0.13 8.50 7.97
C LYS A 94 -1.11 8.14 8.79
N ALA A 95 -1.47 6.86 8.80
CA ALA A 95 -2.63 6.39 9.58
C ALA A 95 -2.42 6.62 11.07
N MET A 96 -1.24 6.33 11.59
CA MET A 96 -0.93 6.52 13.01
C MET A 96 -0.97 7.99 13.40
N LEU A 97 -0.44 8.87 12.57
CA LEU A 97 -0.51 10.32 12.80
C LEU A 97 -1.95 10.82 12.80
N SER A 98 -2.84 10.11 12.11
CA SER A 98 -4.26 10.42 12.07
C SER A 98 -5.06 9.74 13.18
N GLY A 99 -4.40 9.02 14.08
CA GLY A 99 -5.04 8.40 15.24
C GLY A 99 -5.49 6.96 15.05
N ALA A 100 -5.03 6.28 14.02
CA ALA A 100 -5.43 4.90 13.77
C ALA A 100 -4.95 3.97 14.89
N GLN A 101 -5.81 3.07 15.32
CA GLN A 101 -5.44 2.00 16.25
C GLN A 101 -5.34 0.66 15.54
N THR A 102 -6.10 0.49 14.48
CA THR A 102 -6.13 -0.71 13.67
C THR A 102 -6.08 -0.32 12.20
N ILE A 103 -5.27 -1.04 11.44
CA ILE A 103 -5.19 -0.87 9.99
C ILE A 103 -5.46 -2.22 9.35
N GLU A 104 -6.34 -2.24 8.36
CA GLU A 104 -6.71 -3.45 7.64
C GLU A 104 -6.09 -3.45 6.23
N ALA A 105 -5.95 -4.63 5.66
CA ALA A 105 -5.53 -4.80 4.29
C ALA A 105 -6.08 -6.10 3.74
N ASP A 106 -6.48 -6.11 2.47
CA ASP A 106 -6.77 -7.34 1.75
C ASP A 106 -5.55 -7.60 0.87
N VAL A 107 -4.81 -8.64 1.21
CA VAL A 107 -3.48 -8.87 0.67
C VAL A 107 -3.50 -9.95 -0.39
N LEU A 108 -3.01 -9.62 -1.56
CA LEU A 108 -2.93 -10.56 -2.67
C LEU A 108 -1.92 -11.66 -2.35
N GLN A 109 -2.26 -12.90 -2.72
CA GLN A 109 -1.35 -14.03 -2.55
C GLN A 109 0.01 -13.72 -3.17
N GLY A 110 1.04 -13.92 -2.39
CA GLY A 110 2.41 -13.58 -2.75
C GLY A 110 2.94 -12.35 -2.04
N ALA A 111 2.05 -11.46 -1.58
CA ALA A 111 2.45 -10.24 -0.87
C ALA A 111 2.31 -10.36 0.65
N GLU A 112 1.78 -11.47 1.16
CA GLU A 112 1.55 -11.63 2.59
C GLU A 112 2.83 -11.56 3.42
N ILE A 113 3.94 -11.99 2.88
CA ILE A 113 5.22 -11.93 3.58
C ILE A 113 5.63 -10.49 3.85
N LEU A 114 5.43 -9.60 2.88
CA LEU A 114 5.72 -8.18 3.05
C LEU A 114 4.92 -7.62 4.23
N PHE A 115 3.62 -7.88 4.26
CA PHE A 115 2.75 -7.36 5.32
C PHE A 115 3.09 -7.99 6.68
N GLN A 116 3.40 -9.28 6.71
CA GLN A 116 3.80 -9.95 7.95
C GLN A 116 5.08 -9.35 8.54
N LYS A 117 6.04 -9.00 7.71
CA LYS A 117 7.28 -8.39 8.17
C LYS A 117 7.05 -7.04 8.85
N VAL A 118 6.02 -6.33 8.46
CA VAL A 118 5.69 -5.03 9.04
C VAL A 118 4.91 -5.20 10.35
N GLY A 119 4.24 -6.33 10.53
CA GLY A 119 3.49 -6.62 11.76
C GLY A 119 2.04 -7.00 11.54
N PHE A 120 1.59 -7.09 10.30
CA PHE A 120 0.23 -7.53 10.00
C PHE A 120 0.08 -9.01 10.32
N ALA A 121 -1.10 -9.38 10.82
CA ALA A 121 -1.48 -10.75 11.08
C ALA A 121 -2.74 -11.11 10.32
N GLU A 122 -2.96 -12.39 10.09
CA GLU A 122 -4.17 -12.86 9.45
C GLU A 122 -5.40 -12.42 10.25
N ALA A 123 -6.42 -11.92 9.55
CA ALA A 123 -7.64 -11.43 10.17
C ALA A 123 -8.90 -12.07 9.56
N GLY A 124 -8.74 -13.10 8.75
CA GLY A 124 -9.87 -13.78 8.14
C GLY A 124 -9.42 -14.89 7.22
N THR A 125 -10.40 -15.55 6.62
CA THR A 125 -10.14 -16.69 5.72
C THR A 125 -9.78 -16.17 4.33
N TRP A 126 -8.87 -16.87 3.67
CA TRP A 126 -8.56 -16.61 2.27
C TRP A 126 -9.83 -16.66 1.42
N TYR A 127 -9.92 -15.77 0.44
CA TYR A 127 -11.04 -15.76 -0.49
C TYR A 127 -10.56 -15.49 -1.90
N GLU A 128 -11.39 -15.83 -2.88
CA GLU A 128 -11.10 -15.61 -4.29
C GLU A 128 -11.84 -14.37 -4.78
N LYS A 129 -11.14 -13.52 -5.51
CA LYS A 129 -11.73 -12.37 -6.19
C LYS A 129 -10.92 -12.13 -7.46
N GLU A 130 -11.62 -11.97 -8.58
CA GLU A 130 -11.00 -11.71 -9.87
C GLU A 130 -9.94 -12.74 -10.26
N GLY A 131 -10.20 -14.02 -9.93
CA GLY A 131 -9.30 -15.12 -10.24
C GLY A 131 -8.05 -15.18 -9.40
N ARG A 132 -7.97 -14.39 -8.34
CA ARG A 132 -6.82 -14.33 -7.45
C ARG A 132 -7.23 -14.63 -6.02
N GLN A 133 -6.28 -15.13 -5.23
CA GLN A 133 -6.50 -15.43 -3.82
C GLN A 133 -6.06 -14.24 -2.97
N TRP A 134 -6.87 -13.89 -1.99
CA TRP A 134 -6.66 -12.74 -1.11
C TRP A 134 -6.73 -13.17 0.35
N GLN A 135 -5.90 -12.59 1.18
CA GLN A 135 -5.87 -12.82 2.62
C GLN A 135 -6.23 -11.52 3.34
N PRO A 136 -7.32 -11.48 4.11
CA PRO A 136 -7.56 -10.35 5.01
C PRO A 136 -6.49 -10.32 6.08
N MET A 137 -5.91 -9.16 6.30
CA MET A 137 -4.87 -8.96 7.30
C MET A 137 -5.14 -7.70 8.12
N GLN A 138 -4.57 -7.62 9.30
CA GLN A 138 -4.81 -6.53 10.22
C GLN A 138 -3.55 -6.21 11.01
N LEU A 139 -3.32 -4.91 11.24
CA LEU A 139 -2.22 -4.43 12.06
C LEU A 139 -2.80 -3.67 13.25
N GLN A 140 -2.39 -4.06 14.45
CA GLN A 140 -2.69 -3.31 15.66
C GLN A 140 -1.55 -2.34 15.94
N ALA A 141 -1.86 -1.15 16.42
CA ALA A 141 -0.87 -0.09 16.63
C ALA A 141 0.33 -0.54 17.48
N GLY A 142 0.09 -1.40 18.46
CA GLY A 142 1.16 -1.89 19.35
C GLY A 142 2.05 -2.97 18.74
N ASN A 143 1.71 -3.46 17.56
CA ASN A 143 2.39 -4.62 16.96
C ASN A 143 3.22 -4.29 15.72
N ILE A 144 3.55 -3.02 15.53
CA ILE A 144 4.34 -2.60 14.37
C ILE A 144 5.77 -3.11 14.52
N HIS A 145 6.24 -3.87 13.55
CA HIS A 145 7.61 -4.36 13.51
C HIS A 145 8.51 -3.33 12.85
N LYS A 146 9.54 -2.92 13.55
CA LYS A 146 10.53 -2.02 12.99
C LYS A 146 11.41 -2.77 12.01
N CYS A 147 11.96 -2.07 11.03
CA CYS A 147 12.90 -2.71 10.12
C CYS A 147 14.16 -3.10 10.88
N CYS A 148 14.91 -4.06 10.35
CA CYS A 148 16.06 -4.64 11.03
C CYS A 148 17.20 -3.63 11.29
N ASN A 149 17.20 -2.51 10.59
CA ASN A 149 18.25 -1.49 10.71
C ASN A 149 17.83 -0.32 11.58
N CYS A 150 16.63 -0.33 12.11
CA CYS A 150 16.13 0.75 12.96
C CYS A 150 15.40 0.13 14.13
N GLY A 151 15.55 0.69 15.28
CA GLY A 151 14.95 0.13 16.48
C GLY A 151 15.95 -0.66 17.31
N GLN A 152 17.17 -0.46 17.02
CA GLN A 152 18.26 -1.04 17.78
C GLN A 152 18.53 -0.25 19.04
#